data_0894791b2b81c59d86ec44b012895a8d
#
_entry.id   0894791b2b81c59d86ec44b012895a8d
#
_cell.length_a   1.000
_cell.length_b   1.000
_cell.length_c   1.000
_cell.angle_alpha   90.00
_cell.angle_beta   90.00
_cell.angle_gamma   90.00
#
_symmetry.space_group_name_H-M   'P 1'
#
loop_
_entity.id
_entity.type
_entity.pdbx_description
1 polymer ?
#
loop_
_entity_poly.entity_id
_entity_poly.type
_entity_poly.pdbx_seq_one_letter_code
_entity_poly.pdbx_strand_id
1 'polypeptide(L)'
;MISLDDYTSHDGLGLAGLVARKEVTAKELADAARQAIDKVNPRINAVLQTLSVESASGSSPGPFAGVPFLIKELVLHAKNVRCDAGCRLSQGFVPTEDTELMSRFRKAGLVLVGTTQTPELGYNPTTETKLFGAVHNPWDLARSPGGSSGGSGAAVAAGIVPLAHANDGGGSIRIPASCNALVGLKPSRDRVPTGPEYSDPLCGLAVEFAVTRSVRDAAVLLDAVAGPDVGAPSHPVPPARSYREEVGAKPTKLRIAWTTRPASGAKVDDECEKAVRETVRLLEDLGHTLVEDAPRFDWDAFLDNVHVIWTGFTATSVDGVASALGRKPGPDNLEAVTLACYEEGKRYKAVDLLNALAHGNVVSRQVGAFFESVDVMLTPTIAALPAPLGELDQDRKGMTAMEWTRQVFAYCPFTPLFNTTGQPAMSLPLHWSAGGVPVGVQIAARFGDEATLFRLASQLEQAKPWAKKRPPVHAAA
;
A
#
# COMPACT_ATOMS: atom_id res chain seq x y z
N MET A 1 -29.37 10.97 -10.09
CA MET A 1 -27.93 10.72 -10.39
C MET A 1 -27.12 11.63 -9.48
N ILE A 2 -26.19 11.09 -8.70
CA ILE A 2 -25.32 11.86 -7.81
C ILE A 2 -24.33 12.70 -8.65
N SER A 3 -24.05 13.95 -8.27
CA SER A 3 -23.01 14.76 -8.91
C SER A 3 -21.61 14.26 -8.52
N LEU A 4 -20.58 14.50 -9.35
CA LEU A 4 -19.20 14.15 -9.00
C LEU A 4 -18.71 14.92 -7.76
N ASP A 5 -19.21 16.13 -7.53
CA ASP A 5 -18.86 16.90 -6.32
C ASP A 5 -19.43 16.24 -5.06
N ASP A 6 -20.73 15.88 -5.07
CA ASP A 6 -21.34 15.15 -3.97
C ASP A 6 -20.69 13.76 -3.76
N TYR A 7 -20.47 13.01 -4.84
CA TYR A 7 -19.83 11.71 -4.82
C TYR A 7 -18.45 11.77 -4.14
N THR A 8 -17.59 12.71 -4.55
CA THR A 8 -16.23 12.84 -4.03
C THR A 8 -16.16 13.51 -2.67
N SER A 9 -17.24 14.13 -2.19
CA SER A 9 -17.30 14.75 -0.86
C SER A 9 -17.39 13.70 0.27
N HIS A 10 -17.85 12.48 -0.05
CA HIS A 10 -18.03 11.37 0.89
C HIS A 10 -16.84 10.41 0.82
N ASP A 11 -16.48 9.81 1.97
CA ASP A 11 -15.64 8.60 2.03
C ASP A 11 -16.49 7.35 1.78
N GLY A 12 -15.90 6.15 1.86
CA GLY A 12 -16.59 4.90 1.55
C GLY A 12 -17.80 4.65 2.44
N LEU A 13 -17.67 4.84 3.75
CA LEU A 13 -18.80 4.69 4.67
C LEU A 13 -19.86 5.76 4.48
N GLY A 14 -19.48 6.97 4.08
CA GLY A 14 -20.42 8.03 3.71
C GLY A 14 -21.27 7.63 2.51
N LEU A 15 -20.64 7.10 1.45
CA LEU A 15 -21.37 6.59 0.26
C LEU A 15 -22.27 5.40 0.59
N ALA A 16 -21.77 4.43 1.37
CA ALA A 16 -22.59 3.31 1.84
C ALA A 16 -23.81 3.77 2.65
N GLY A 17 -23.65 4.84 3.44
CA GLY A 17 -24.72 5.48 4.18
C GLY A 17 -25.80 6.07 3.27
N LEU A 18 -25.43 6.70 2.15
CA LEU A 18 -26.39 7.20 1.15
C LEU A 18 -27.18 6.05 0.53
N VAL A 19 -26.53 4.94 0.20
CA VAL A 19 -27.20 3.73 -0.31
C VAL A 19 -28.17 3.14 0.72
N ALA A 20 -27.74 3.02 1.97
CA ALA A 20 -28.59 2.48 3.06
C ALA A 20 -29.84 3.33 3.29
N ARG A 21 -29.75 4.66 3.16
CA ARG A 21 -30.89 5.57 3.24
C ARG A 21 -31.71 5.67 1.95
N LYS A 22 -31.32 4.92 0.89
CA LYS A 22 -31.94 4.94 -0.45
C LYS A 22 -31.92 6.32 -1.13
N GLU A 23 -30.96 7.18 -0.79
CA GLU A 23 -30.74 8.48 -1.41
C GLU A 23 -30.04 8.32 -2.77
N VAL A 24 -29.21 7.25 -2.90
CA VAL A 24 -28.58 6.82 -4.15
C VAL A 24 -28.61 5.30 -4.26
N THR A 25 -28.46 4.78 -5.47
CA THR A 25 -28.31 3.34 -5.73
C THR A 25 -26.84 2.97 -5.93
N ALA A 26 -26.48 1.70 -5.73
CA ALA A 26 -25.15 1.18 -6.04
C ALA A 26 -24.78 1.42 -7.53
N LYS A 27 -25.77 1.32 -8.44
CA LYS A 27 -25.58 1.61 -9.84
C LYS A 27 -25.19 3.07 -10.08
N GLU A 28 -25.87 4.03 -9.45
CA GLU A 28 -25.53 5.45 -9.58
C GLU A 28 -24.15 5.77 -9.04
N LEU A 29 -23.69 5.12 -7.95
CA LEU A 29 -22.34 5.26 -7.45
C LEU A 29 -21.29 4.67 -8.42
N ALA A 30 -21.57 3.50 -9.02
CA ALA A 30 -20.68 2.89 -10.00
C ALA A 30 -20.63 3.71 -11.31
N ASP A 31 -21.74 4.29 -11.73
CA ASP A 31 -21.80 5.21 -12.88
C ASP A 31 -21.01 6.50 -12.60
N ALA A 32 -21.07 7.05 -11.37
CA ALA A 32 -20.27 8.20 -10.96
C ALA A 32 -18.76 7.87 -10.95
N ALA A 33 -18.38 6.68 -10.45
CA ALA A 33 -16.99 6.22 -10.52
C ALA A 33 -16.49 6.11 -11.96
N ARG A 34 -17.33 5.60 -12.89
CA ARG A 34 -17.00 5.54 -14.32
C ARG A 34 -16.83 6.93 -14.92
N GLN A 35 -17.75 7.86 -14.65
CA GLN A 35 -17.60 9.25 -15.09
C GLN A 35 -16.32 9.89 -14.56
N ALA A 36 -15.94 9.59 -13.30
CA ALA A 36 -14.69 10.04 -12.73
C ALA A 36 -13.47 9.43 -13.47
N ILE A 37 -13.51 8.11 -13.81
CA ILE A 37 -12.47 7.47 -14.63
C ILE A 37 -12.34 8.21 -15.97
N ASP A 38 -13.44 8.37 -16.71
CA ASP A 38 -13.42 8.99 -18.04
C ASP A 38 -12.87 10.42 -17.99
N LYS A 39 -13.14 11.17 -16.91
CA LYS A 39 -12.70 12.55 -16.73
C LYS A 39 -11.22 12.69 -16.40
N VAL A 40 -10.68 11.88 -15.47
CA VAL A 40 -9.33 12.12 -14.93
C VAL A 40 -8.28 11.09 -15.36
N ASN A 41 -8.69 9.86 -15.68
CA ASN A 41 -7.75 8.79 -16.03
C ASN A 41 -6.89 9.07 -17.28
N PRO A 42 -7.39 9.79 -18.32
CA PRO A 42 -6.54 10.19 -19.45
C PRO A 42 -5.33 11.05 -19.07
N ARG A 43 -5.36 11.71 -17.89
CA ARG A 43 -4.27 12.54 -17.39
C ARG A 43 -3.36 11.79 -16.42
N ILE A 44 -3.89 10.82 -15.66
CA ILE A 44 -3.14 10.15 -14.60
C ILE A 44 -2.73 8.72 -14.94
N ASN A 45 -3.37 8.07 -15.93
CA ASN A 45 -3.08 6.69 -16.38
C ASN A 45 -3.07 5.65 -15.24
N ALA A 46 -4.00 5.77 -14.29
CA ALA A 46 -4.04 4.96 -13.08
C ALA A 46 -4.88 3.67 -13.22
N VAL A 47 -5.98 3.74 -13.99
CA VAL A 47 -6.94 2.66 -14.19
C VAL A 47 -6.69 2.00 -15.54
N LEU A 48 -6.51 0.67 -15.55
CA LEU A 48 -6.19 -0.11 -16.75
C LEU A 48 -7.42 -0.74 -17.39
N GLN A 49 -8.36 -1.21 -16.58
CA GLN A 49 -9.59 -1.82 -17.03
C GLN A 49 -10.77 -1.17 -16.31
N THR A 50 -11.81 -0.85 -17.06
CA THR A 50 -13.12 -0.44 -16.53
C THR A 50 -14.08 -1.60 -16.72
N LEU A 51 -14.69 -2.08 -15.64
CA LEU A 51 -15.63 -3.20 -15.67
C LEU A 51 -17.08 -2.74 -15.75
N SER A 52 -17.94 -3.54 -16.41
CA SER A 52 -19.36 -3.24 -16.51
C SER A 52 -20.08 -3.43 -15.19
N VAL A 53 -21.06 -2.55 -14.91
CA VAL A 53 -21.85 -2.57 -13.67
C VAL A 53 -22.80 -3.77 -13.59
N GLU A 54 -23.11 -4.41 -14.71
CA GLU A 54 -23.97 -5.60 -14.78
C GLU A 54 -23.38 -6.81 -14.02
N SER A 55 -22.05 -6.88 -13.93
CA SER A 55 -21.36 -7.83 -13.05
C SER A 55 -21.39 -7.43 -11.55
N ALA A 56 -21.85 -6.23 -11.25
CA ALA A 56 -21.96 -5.68 -9.90
C ALA A 56 -23.36 -5.88 -9.26
N SER A 57 -24.27 -6.57 -9.95
CA SER A 57 -25.61 -6.91 -9.45
C SER A 57 -25.49 -8.01 -8.39
N GLY A 58 -25.27 -7.60 -7.14
CA GLY A 58 -25.13 -8.49 -6.00
C GLY A 58 -24.28 -7.88 -4.91
N SER A 59 -24.50 -6.60 -4.56
CA SER A 59 -23.87 -6.05 -3.36
C SER A 59 -24.36 -6.85 -2.15
N SER A 60 -23.47 -7.66 -1.57
CA SER A 60 -23.71 -8.28 -0.26
C SER A 60 -24.08 -7.18 0.75
N PRO A 61 -24.95 -7.48 1.70
CA PRO A 61 -25.24 -6.57 2.81
C PRO A 61 -23.99 -6.50 3.72
N GLY A 62 -23.06 -5.61 3.40
CA GLY A 62 -21.84 -5.37 4.16
C GLY A 62 -21.67 -3.88 4.49
N PRO A 63 -20.65 -3.52 5.28
CA PRO A 63 -20.45 -2.13 5.72
C PRO A 63 -20.20 -1.15 4.57
N PHE A 64 -19.76 -1.64 3.41
CA PHE A 64 -19.52 -0.86 2.19
C PHE A 64 -20.51 -1.22 1.07
N ALA A 65 -21.76 -1.56 1.41
CA ALA A 65 -22.75 -1.98 0.43
C ALA A 65 -22.93 -0.94 -0.70
N GLY A 66 -22.61 -1.34 -1.92
CA GLY A 66 -22.74 -0.53 -3.14
C GLY A 66 -21.60 0.44 -3.42
N VAL A 67 -20.54 0.46 -2.61
CA VAL A 67 -19.40 1.38 -2.78
C VAL A 67 -18.48 0.90 -3.90
N PRO A 68 -18.17 1.76 -4.91
CA PRO A 68 -17.22 1.44 -5.96
C PRO A 68 -15.81 1.22 -5.43
N PHE A 69 -15.12 0.23 -5.99
CA PHE A 69 -13.81 -0.23 -5.57
C PHE A 69 -12.93 -0.61 -6.76
N LEU A 70 -11.63 -0.37 -6.65
CA LEU A 70 -10.62 -0.77 -7.63
C LEU A 70 -9.64 -1.75 -6.98
N ILE A 71 -9.11 -2.69 -7.78
CA ILE A 71 -8.08 -3.62 -7.34
C ILE A 71 -6.77 -3.39 -8.10
N LYS A 72 -5.65 -3.48 -7.41
CA LYS A 72 -4.32 -3.50 -8.01
C LYS A 72 -4.09 -4.79 -8.76
N GLU A 73 -3.52 -4.75 -9.96
CA GLU A 73 -3.19 -5.91 -10.77
C GLU A 73 -1.91 -6.63 -10.28
N LEU A 74 -1.88 -7.03 -9.01
CA LEU A 74 -0.75 -7.78 -8.45
C LEU A 74 -1.17 -8.55 -7.20
N VAL A 75 -0.86 -9.84 -7.13
CA VAL A 75 -1.18 -10.81 -6.08
C VAL A 75 -2.68 -11.06 -5.98
N LEU A 76 -3.46 -10.13 -5.39
CA LEU A 76 -4.91 -10.22 -5.38
C LEU A 76 -5.47 -10.17 -6.80
N HIS A 77 -6.39 -11.08 -7.10
CA HIS A 77 -7.09 -11.09 -8.37
C HIS A 77 -8.57 -11.45 -8.23
N ALA A 78 -9.34 -11.07 -9.24
CA ALA A 78 -10.75 -11.37 -9.34
C ALA A 78 -11.01 -12.33 -10.53
N LYS A 79 -11.91 -13.27 -10.35
CA LYS A 79 -12.33 -14.23 -11.37
C LYS A 79 -12.73 -13.53 -12.68
N ASN A 80 -12.18 -13.99 -13.79
CA ASN A 80 -12.44 -13.49 -15.16
C ASN A 80 -12.01 -12.01 -15.37
N VAL A 81 -11.20 -11.44 -14.50
CA VAL A 81 -10.63 -10.10 -14.66
C VAL A 81 -9.15 -10.24 -14.98
N ARG A 82 -8.68 -9.65 -16.08
CA ARG A 82 -7.28 -9.72 -16.49
C ARG A 82 -6.36 -9.14 -15.39
N CYS A 83 -5.21 -9.77 -15.18
CA CYS A 83 -4.20 -9.40 -14.20
C CYS A 83 -2.79 -9.54 -14.81
N ASP A 84 -2.28 -8.46 -15.38
CA ASP A 84 -1.00 -8.45 -16.11
C ASP A 84 0.21 -8.17 -15.20
N ALA A 85 0.01 -7.82 -13.95
CA ALA A 85 1.08 -7.49 -12.97
C ALA A 85 2.12 -6.47 -13.50
N GLY A 86 1.71 -5.55 -14.37
CA GLY A 86 2.58 -4.58 -15.02
C GLY A 86 3.63 -5.18 -15.96
N CYS A 87 3.55 -6.47 -16.28
CA CYS A 87 4.59 -7.26 -16.92
C CYS A 87 4.16 -7.79 -18.29
N ARG A 88 4.99 -7.62 -19.31
CA ARG A 88 4.75 -8.15 -20.67
C ARG A 88 4.72 -9.67 -20.69
N LEU A 89 5.47 -10.33 -19.82
CA LEU A 89 5.47 -11.80 -19.71
C LEU A 89 4.10 -12.33 -19.28
N SER A 90 3.40 -11.65 -18.36
CA SER A 90 2.07 -12.04 -17.84
C SER A 90 0.91 -11.44 -18.63
N GLN A 91 1.17 -10.65 -19.66
CA GLN A 91 0.12 -9.97 -20.42
C GLN A 91 -0.96 -10.94 -20.91
N GLY A 92 -2.21 -10.63 -20.58
CA GLY A 92 -3.38 -11.43 -20.96
C GLY A 92 -3.69 -12.56 -19.99
N PHE A 93 -3.05 -12.66 -18.83
CA PHE A 93 -3.41 -13.61 -17.79
C PHE A 93 -4.79 -13.28 -17.22
N VAL A 94 -5.68 -14.28 -17.18
CA VAL A 94 -7.04 -14.16 -16.64
C VAL A 94 -7.26 -15.25 -15.59
N PRO A 95 -7.36 -14.88 -14.32
CA PRO A 95 -7.65 -15.83 -13.23
C PRO A 95 -9.02 -16.48 -13.37
N THR A 96 -9.13 -17.74 -12.94
CA THR A 96 -10.38 -18.53 -12.99
C THR A 96 -11.19 -18.45 -11.69
N GLU A 97 -10.61 -17.92 -10.63
CA GLU A 97 -11.21 -17.83 -9.29
C GLU A 97 -10.90 -16.46 -8.65
N ASP A 98 -11.71 -16.06 -7.67
CA ASP A 98 -11.38 -14.94 -6.77
C ASP A 98 -10.38 -15.43 -5.71
N THR A 99 -9.41 -14.60 -5.33
CA THR A 99 -8.66 -14.80 -4.08
C THR A 99 -9.59 -14.72 -2.87
N GLU A 100 -9.17 -15.28 -1.73
CA GLU A 100 -9.96 -15.16 -0.49
C GLU A 100 -10.23 -13.71 -0.12
N LEU A 101 -9.23 -12.85 -0.22
CA LEU A 101 -9.39 -11.43 0.08
C LEU A 101 -10.38 -10.75 -0.89
N MET A 102 -10.36 -11.09 -2.19
CA MET A 102 -11.35 -10.57 -3.14
C MET A 102 -12.77 -10.99 -2.75
N SER A 103 -12.94 -12.24 -2.33
CA SER A 103 -14.22 -12.76 -1.83
C SER A 103 -14.69 -11.98 -0.59
N ARG A 104 -13.76 -11.62 0.32
CA ARG A 104 -14.08 -10.79 1.51
C ARG A 104 -14.43 -9.35 1.14
N PHE A 105 -13.76 -8.75 0.17
CA PHE A 105 -14.14 -7.43 -0.35
C PHE A 105 -15.57 -7.44 -0.92
N ARG A 106 -15.94 -8.48 -1.68
CA ARG A 106 -17.32 -8.65 -2.15
C ARG A 106 -18.32 -8.81 -0.98
N LYS A 107 -17.99 -9.63 0.03
CA LYS A 107 -18.81 -9.79 1.25
C LYS A 107 -18.94 -8.49 2.04
N ALA A 108 -17.92 -7.63 2.03
CA ALA A 108 -18.00 -6.30 2.61
C ALA A 108 -18.95 -5.34 1.86
N GLY A 109 -19.44 -5.75 0.68
CA GLY A 109 -20.37 -4.98 -0.15
C GLY A 109 -19.72 -4.09 -1.19
N LEU A 110 -18.39 -4.18 -1.35
CA LEU A 110 -17.65 -3.41 -2.35
C LEU A 110 -17.97 -3.87 -3.78
N VAL A 111 -18.13 -2.92 -4.68
CA VAL A 111 -18.47 -3.12 -6.10
C VAL A 111 -17.20 -2.90 -6.94
N LEU A 112 -16.67 -3.97 -7.50
CA LEU A 112 -15.48 -3.90 -8.35
C LEU A 112 -15.81 -3.19 -9.67
N VAL A 113 -15.19 -2.01 -9.91
CA VAL A 113 -15.41 -1.19 -11.11
C VAL A 113 -14.22 -1.16 -12.06
N GLY A 114 -13.08 -1.74 -11.68
CA GLY A 114 -11.90 -1.81 -12.54
C GLY A 114 -10.63 -2.23 -11.83
N THR A 115 -9.50 -2.17 -12.56
CA THR A 115 -8.17 -2.51 -12.07
C THR A 115 -7.23 -1.33 -12.15
N THR A 116 -6.19 -1.32 -11.30
CA THR A 116 -5.20 -0.24 -11.23
C THR A 116 -3.80 -0.73 -11.55
N GLN A 117 -3.02 0.18 -12.14
CA GLN A 117 -1.66 -0.07 -12.57
C GLN A 117 -0.69 -0.27 -11.38
N THR A 118 0.28 -1.16 -11.60
CA THR A 118 1.44 -1.45 -10.75
C THR A 118 2.70 -1.47 -11.60
N PRO A 119 3.91 -1.19 -11.08
CA PRO A 119 5.16 -1.43 -11.80
C PRO A 119 5.36 -2.94 -12.01
N GLU A 120 6.25 -3.31 -12.93
CA GLU A 120 6.50 -4.71 -13.27
C GLU A 120 6.82 -5.54 -12.02
N LEU A 121 5.98 -6.55 -11.74
CA LEU A 121 6.06 -7.46 -10.58
C LEU A 121 6.18 -6.75 -9.21
N GLY A 122 5.89 -5.46 -9.14
CA GLY A 122 5.82 -4.70 -7.88
C GLY A 122 7.14 -4.30 -7.24
N TYR A 123 8.30 -4.59 -7.84
CA TYR A 123 9.60 -4.27 -7.24
C TYR A 123 10.11 -2.87 -7.63
N ASN A 124 9.25 -1.88 -7.46
CA ASN A 124 9.59 -0.47 -7.68
C ASN A 124 8.75 0.43 -6.73
N PRO A 125 9.33 1.43 -6.05
CA PRO A 125 8.61 2.41 -5.25
C PRO A 125 7.98 3.54 -6.08
N THR A 126 8.06 3.48 -7.43
CA THR A 126 7.28 4.27 -8.38
C THR A 126 6.35 3.36 -9.20
N THR A 127 5.46 3.93 -10.03
CA THR A 127 4.57 3.13 -10.88
C THR A 127 4.72 3.54 -12.33
N GLU A 128 5.67 2.91 -12.98
CA GLU A 128 6.05 3.13 -14.37
C GLU A 128 6.36 1.78 -15.00
N THR A 129 5.80 1.47 -16.16
CA THR A 129 6.03 0.21 -16.85
C THR A 129 6.24 0.41 -18.35
N LYS A 130 6.97 -0.49 -18.99
CA LYS A 130 7.04 -0.54 -20.46
C LYS A 130 5.72 -1.01 -21.08
N LEU A 131 4.91 -1.75 -20.31
CA LEU A 131 3.64 -2.28 -20.82
C LEU A 131 2.57 -1.19 -20.94
N PHE A 132 2.45 -0.30 -19.93
CA PHE A 132 1.33 0.64 -19.83
C PHE A 132 1.77 2.11 -19.72
N GLY A 133 3.08 2.40 -19.65
CA GLY A 133 3.60 3.74 -19.41
C GLY A 133 3.57 4.11 -17.93
N ALA A 134 3.78 5.39 -17.64
CA ALA A 134 3.83 5.93 -16.28
C ALA A 134 2.43 6.26 -15.75
N VAL A 135 2.23 6.06 -14.44
CA VAL A 135 1.13 6.67 -13.69
C VAL A 135 1.59 8.04 -13.19
N HIS A 136 0.75 9.04 -13.40
CA HIS A 136 1.04 10.42 -12.99
C HIS A 136 0.39 10.74 -11.65
N ASN A 137 1.13 11.42 -10.78
CA ASN A 137 0.60 11.87 -9.50
C ASN A 137 -0.44 12.99 -9.71
N PRO A 138 -1.68 12.87 -9.21
CA PRO A 138 -2.68 13.92 -9.37
C PRO A 138 -2.35 15.25 -8.68
N TRP A 139 -1.41 15.26 -7.73
CA TRP A 139 -0.90 16.48 -7.09
C TRP A 139 0.16 17.19 -7.93
N ASP A 140 0.94 16.46 -8.72
CA ASP A 140 1.94 16.99 -9.67
C ASP A 140 2.18 15.95 -10.76
N LEU A 141 1.69 16.22 -11.97
CA LEU A 141 1.75 15.28 -13.09
C LEU A 141 3.17 14.96 -13.58
N ALA A 142 4.20 15.72 -13.16
CA ALA A 142 5.59 15.42 -13.48
C ALA A 142 6.22 14.40 -12.51
N ARG A 143 5.48 13.99 -11.49
CA ARG A 143 5.95 13.09 -10.44
C ARG A 143 5.20 11.76 -10.43
N SER A 144 5.85 10.75 -9.88
CA SER A 144 5.24 9.45 -9.62
C SER A 144 4.24 9.54 -8.44
N PRO A 145 3.12 8.81 -8.46
CA PRO A 145 2.23 8.65 -7.31
C PRO A 145 2.79 7.70 -6.24
N GLY A 146 4.09 7.38 -6.34
CA GLY A 146 4.66 6.30 -5.55
C GLY A 146 4.36 4.91 -6.12
N GLY A 147 4.80 3.88 -5.42
CA GLY A 147 4.66 2.48 -5.84
C GLY A 147 4.83 1.50 -4.67
N SER A 148 4.49 0.27 -4.93
CA SER A 148 4.04 -0.28 -6.19
C SER A 148 2.52 -0.16 -6.41
N SER A 149 1.71 0.28 -5.42
CA SER A 149 0.26 0.51 -5.59
C SER A 149 -0.06 1.94 -6.03
N GLY A 150 0.75 2.53 -6.94
CA GLY A 150 0.61 3.93 -7.35
C GLY A 150 -0.66 4.19 -8.15
N GLY A 151 -1.12 3.24 -8.98
CA GLY A 151 -2.40 3.34 -9.66
C GLY A 151 -3.56 3.45 -8.67
N SER A 152 -3.57 2.63 -7.61
CA SER A 152 -4.59 2.71 -6.54
C SER A 152 -4.52 4.04 -5.80
N GLY A 153 -3.30 4.49 -5.42
CA GLY A 153 -3.10 5.78 -4.76
C GLY A 153 -3.60 6.95 -5.60
N ALA A 154 -3.18 7.03 -6.86
CA ALA A 154 -3.60 8.09 -7.78
C ALA A 154 -5.12 8.10 -8.03
N ALA A 155 -5.73 6.92 -8.21
CA ALA A 155 -7.18 6.79 -8.42
C ALA A 155 -7.99 7.29 -7.22
N VAL A 156 -7.59 6.92 -5.99
CA VAL A 156 -8.27 7.38 -4.77
C VAL A 156 -8.07 8.89 -4.56
N ALA A 157 -6.87 9.40 -4.73
CA ALA A 157 -6.58 10.83 -4.57
C ALA A 157 -7.32 11.70 -5.59
N ALA A 158 -7.42 11.23 -6.84
CA ALA A 158 -8.15 11.92 -7.91
C ALA A 158 -9.69 11.84 -7.75
N GLY A 159 -10.20 11.12 -6.76
CA GLY A 159 -11.64 10.99 -6.49
C GLY A 159 -12.37 10.00 -7.40
N ILE A 160 -11.67 9.05 -8.02
CA ILE A 160 -12.31 7.99 -8.82
C ILE A 160 -13.10 7.03 -7.90
N VAL A 161 -12.49 6.58 -6.81
CA VAL A 161 -13.13 5.74 -5.79
C VAL A 161 -12.68 6.21 -4.40
N PRO A 162 -13.47 5.96 -3.33
CA PRO A 162 -13.10 6.39 -1.97
C PRO A 162 -11.98 5.55 -1.35
N LEU A 163 -11.78 4.32 -1.80
CA LEU A 163 -10.76 3.37 -1.36
C LEU A 163 -10.43 2.39 -2.47
N ALA A 164 -9.21 1.86 -2.48
CA ALA A 164 -8.76 0.88 -3.47
C ALA A 164 -7.80 -0.13 -2.83
N HIS A 165 -7.83 -1.37 -3.34
CA HIS A 165 -6.89 -2.42 -2.93
C HIS A 165 -5.44 -2.01 -3.22
N ALA A 166 -4.56 -2.39 -2.30
CA ALA A 166 -3.12 -2.20 -2.37
C ALA A 166 -2.41 -3.30 -1.56
N ASN A 167 -1.17 -3.61 -1.91
CA ASN A 167 -0.31 -4.52 -1.15
C ASN A 167 1.04 -3.89 -0.83
N ASP A 168 1.78 -4.48 0.13
CA ASP A 168 2.96 -3.87 0.71
C ASP A 168 4.01 -4.92 1.09
N GLY A 169 5.05 -5.06 0.27
CA GLY A 169 6.20 -5.95 0.52
C GLY A 169 7.46 -5.21 1.00
N GLY A 170 7.48 -3.87 0.88
CA GLY A 170 8.60 -3.01 1.29
C GLY A 170 8.17 -1.55 1.53
N GLY A 171 6.85 -1.27 1.44
CA GLY A 171 6.27 0.06 1.57
C GLY A 171 5.12 0.33 0.60
N SER A 172 4.71 -0.64 -0.19
CA SER A 172 3.87 -0.42 -1.38
C SER A 172 2.38 -0.09 -1.10
N ILE A 173 1.91 -0.05 0.16
CA ILE A 173 0.69 0.65 0.60
C ILE A 173 1.06 2.06 1.09
N ARG A 174 2.07 2.14 1.93
CA ARG A 174 2.44 3.35 2.67
C ARG A 174 3.07 4.42 1.78
N ILE A 175 3.93 4.03 0.83
CA ILE A 175 4.58 4.93 -0.14
C ILE A 175 3.54 5.64 -1.00
N PRO A 176 2.63 4.94 -1.74
CA PRO A 176 1.60 5.63 -2.50
C PRO A 176 0.63 6.42 -1.60
N ALA A 177 0.32 5.98 -0.39
CA ALA A 177 -0.47 6.78 0.55
C ALA A 177 0.23 8.11 0.89
N SER A 178 1.55 8.08 1.15
CA SER A 178 2.36 9.29 1.38
C SER A 178 2.35 10.23 0.18
N CYS A 179 2.57 9.70 -1.02
CA CYS A 179 2.66 10.49 -2.24
C CYS A 179 1.32 11.10 -2.70
N ASN A 180 0.18 10.57 -2.22
CA ASN A 180 -1.16 10.92 -2.69
C ASN A 180 -2.08 11.52 -1.61
N ALA A 181 -1.57 11.87 -0.44
CA ALA A 181 -2.35 12.40 0.69
C ALA A 181 -3.46 11.44 1.16
N LEU A 182 -3.13 10.16 1.37
CA LEU A 182 -4.06 9.11 1.77
C LEU A 182 -3.64 8.46 3.10
N VAL A 183 -4.56 7.71 3.68
CA VAL A 183 -4.31 6.77 4.77
C VAL A 183 -3.88 5.44 4.16
N GLY A 184 -2.68 4.96 4.51
CA GLY A 184 -2.16 3.68 4.05
C GLY A 184 -1.72 2.82 5.22
N LEU A 185 -2.55 1.86 5.62
CA LEU A 185 -2.22 0.88 6.65
C LEU A 185 -1.59 -0.35 6.02
N LYS A 186 -0.36 -0.66 6.42
CA LYS A 186 0.20 -2.00 6.33
C LYS A 186 -0.21 -2.75 7.61
N PRO A 187 -1.14 -3.71 7.56
CA PRO A 187 -1.51 -4.47 8.77
C PRO A 187 -0.34 -5.34 9.27
N SER A 188 -0.49 -5.92 10.41
CA SER A 188 0.41 -6.97 10.90
C SER A 188 0.48 -8.12 9.89
N ARG A 189 1.63 -8.79 9.79
CA ARG A 189 1.75 -10.02 9.01
C ARG A 189 0.62 -10.98 9.40
N ASP A 190 0.03 -11.65 8.42
CA ASP A 190 -1.06 -12.63 8.55
C ASP A 190 -2.39 -12.08 9.13
N ARG A 191 -2.52 -10.75 9.31
CA ARG A 191 -3.79 -10.16 9.72
C ARG A 191 -4.86 -10.25 8.65
N VAL A 192 -4.48 -10.18 7.39
CA VAL A 192 -5.33 -10.24 6.20
C VAL A 192 -4.90 -11.45 5.36
N PRO A 193 -5.83 -12.25 4.83
CA PRO A 193 -5.49 -13.47 4.09
C PRO A 193 -4.83 -13.17 2.74
N THR A 194 -3.93 -14.05 2.32
CA THR A 194 -3.22 -14.01 1.03
C THR A 194 -3.49 -15.23 0.15
N GLY A 195 -4.27 -16.19 0.61
CA GLY A 195 -4.61 -17.42 -0.11
C GLY A 195 -5.58 -17.23 -1.27
N PRO A 196 -5.76 -18.29 -2.08
CA PRO A 196 -5.21 -19.64 -1.88
C PRO A 196 -3.79 -19.86 -2.42
N GLU A 197 -3.27 -19.00 -3.32
CA GLU A 197 -2.00 -19.24 -4.01
C GLU A 197 -0.78 -19.01 -3.12
N TYR A 198 -0.90 -18.14 -2.14
CA TYR A 198 0.18 -17.80 -1.21
C TYR A 198 -0.26 -17.99 0.24
N SER A 199 0.61 -18.59 1.05
CA SER A 199 0.52 -18.51 2.51
C SER A 199 1.33 -17.30 3.02
N ASP A 200 2.57 -17.16 2.54
CA ASP A 200 3.52 -16.14 2.96
C ASP A 200 4.20 -15.47 1.76
N PRO A 201 3.52 -14.57 1.01
CA PRO A 201 4.13 -13.91 -0.13
C PRO A 201 5.39 -13.13 0.30
N LEU A 202 6.47 -13.22 -0.51
CA LEU A 202 7.80 -12.70 -0.15
C LEU A 202 8.31 -13.25 1.20
N CYS A 203 8.07 -14.53 1.49
CA CYS A 203 8.46 -15.16 2.76
C CYS A 203 7.95 -14.36 3.99
N GLY A 204 6.71 -13.87 3.93
CA GLY A 204 6.06 -13.13 5.00
C GLY A 204 6.39 -11.64 5.06
N LEU A 205 7.14 -11.08 4.09
CA LEU A 205 7.36 -9.64 4.02
C LEU A 205 6.14 -8.90 3.46
N ALA A 206 5.38 -9.54 2.56
CA ALA A 206 4.25 -8.89 1.89
C ALA A 206 2.93 -9.12 2.63
N VAL A 207 2.11 -8.08 2.64
CA VAL A 207 0.75 -8.06 3.16
C VAL A 207 -0.19 -7.39 2.18
N GLU A 208 -1.46 -7.78 2.23
CA GLU A 208 -2.53 -7.25 1.40
C GLU A 208 -3.42 -6.33 2.24
N PHE A 209 -3.89 -5.20 1.68
CA PHE A 209 -4.94 -4.40 2.27
C PHE A 209 -5.49 -3.34 1.28
N ALA A 210 -5.48 -2.04 1.67
CA ALA A 210 -6.01 -0.96 0.86
C ALA A 210 -5.38 0.41 1.21
N VAL A 211 -5.53 1.37 0.31
CA VAL A 211 -5.41 2.81 0.58
C VAL A 211 -6.80 3.43 0.68
N THR A 212 -6.99 4.34 1.63
CA THR A 212 -8.28 4.99 1.92
C THR A 212 -8.13 6.48 2.11
N ARG A 213 -9.23 7.25 2.02
CA ARG A 213 -9.21 8.69 2.30
C ARG A 213 -9.35 9.02 3.78
N SER A 214 -9.99 8.14 4.56
CA SER A 214 -10.27 8.35 5.99
C SER A 214 -9.77 7.20 6.84
N VAL A 215 -9.44 7.49 8.09
CA VAL A 215 -9.05 6.49 9.09
C VAL A 215 -10.20 5.52 9.37
N ARG A 216 -11.44 6.00 9.38
CA ARG A 216 -12.62 5.17 9.66
C ARG A 216 -12.89 4.14 8.56
N ASP A 217 -12.66 4.49 7.28
CA ASP A 217 -12.79 3.53 6.18
C ASP A 217 -11.76 2.39 6.33
N ALA A 218 -10.50 2.72 6.66
CA ALA A 218 -9.47 1.72 6.89
C ALA A 218 -9.82 0.79 8.06
N ALA A 219 -10.33 1.33 9.16
CA ALA A 219 -10.71 0.55 10.34
C ALA A 219 -11.85 -0.44 10.05
N VAL A 220 -12.94 0.05 9.45
CA VAL A 220 -14.10 -0.79 9.12
C VAL A 220 -13.77 -1.81 8.02
N LEU A 221 -12.91 -1.44 7.06
CA LEU A 221 -12.45 -2.39 6.05
C LEU A 221 -11.62 -3.50 6.68
N LEU A 222 -10.72 -3.17 7.63
CA LEU A 222 -9.93 -4.20 8.31
C LEU A 222 -10.80 -5.13 9.14
N ASP A 223 -11.82 -4.63 9.83
CA ASP A 223 -12.82 -5.46 10.52
C ASP A 223 -13.53 -6.45 9.56
N ALA A 224 -13.79 -6.00 8.32
CA ALA A 224 -14.51 -6.81 7.34
C ALA A 224 -13.65 -7.89 6.68
N VAL A 225 -12.31 -7.70 6.61
CA VAL A 225 -11.43 -8.61 5.84
C VAL A 225 -10.40 -9.34 6.69
N ALA A 226 -10.17 -8.94 7.94
CA ALA A 226 -9.20 -9.58 8.83
C ALA A 226 -9.60 -11.03 9.17
N GLY A 227 -8.60 -11.81 9.52
CA GLY A 227 -8.78 -13.21 9.94
C GLY A 227 -8.12 -14.19 8.99
N PRO A 228 -7.78 -15.39 9.48
CA PRO A 228 -7.15 -16.43 8.69
C PRO A 228 -8.09 -16.94 7.60
N ASP A 229 -7.53 -17.40 6.50
CA ASP A 229 -8.22 -18.25 5.54
C ASP A 229 -8.04 -19.73 5.86
N VAL A 230 -8.66 -20.59 5.05
CA VAL A 230 -8.55 -22.03 5.22
C VAL A 230 -7.14 -22.48 4.86
N GLY A 231 -6.42 -23.01 5.84
CA GLY A 231 -5.03 -23.47 5.68
C GLY A 231 -3.96 -22.42 5.99
N ALA A 232 -4.35 -21.23 6.47
CA ALA A 232 -3.38 -20.23 6.93
C ALA A 232 -2.47 -20.80 8.03
N PRO A 233 -1.13 -20.66 7.92
CA PRO A 233 -0.20 -21.26 8.88
C PRO A 233 -0.14 -20.52 10.20
N SER A 234 -0.49 -19.24 10.20
CA SER A 234 -0.46 -18.38 11.40
C SER A 234 -1.52 -17.27 11.31
N HIS A 235 -1.81 -16.66 12.46
CA HIS A 235 -2.69 -15.50 12.56
C HIS A 235 -2.38 -14.72 13.84
N PRO A 236 -2.26 -13.37 13.78
CA PRO A 236 -2.12 -12.55 14.97
C PRO A 236 -3.33 -12.66 15.89
N VAL A 237 -3.10 -12.51 17.18
CA VAL A 237 -4.19 -12.49 18.16
C VAL A 237 -5.27 -11.48 17.72
N PRO A 238 -6.56 -11.87 17.71
CA PRO A 238 -7.65 -10.95 17.38
C PRO A 238 -7.66 -9.73 18.31
N PRO A 239 -8.08 -8.54 17.83
CA PRO A 239 -8.23 -7.37 18.69
C PRO A 239 -9.28 -7.61 19.76
N ALA A 240 -9.14 -6.92 20.91
CA ALA A 240 -10.09 -7.04 22.03
C ALA A 240 -11.50 -6.51 21.68
N ARG A 241 -11.60 -5.60 20.71
CA ARG A 241 -12.84 -5.06 20.14
C ARG A 241 -12.61 -4.71 18.67
N SER A 242 -13.66 -4.38 17.93
CA SER A 242 -13.55 -4.01 16.53
C SER A 242 -12.66 -2.77 16.32
N TYR A 243 -11.95 -2.70 15.19
CA TYR A 243 -11.15 -1.53 14.85
C TYR A 243 -12.03 -0.28 14.63
N ARG A 244 -13.28 -0.47 14.20
CA ARG A 244 -14.28 0.60 14.14
C ARG A 244 -14.47 1.28 15.49
N GLU A 245 -14.50 0.52 16.59
CA GLU A 245 -14.67 1.06 17.94
C GLU A 245 -13.41 1.77 18.45
N GLU A 246 -12.25 1.53 17.85
CA GLU A 246 -11.01 2.24 18.14
C GLU A 246 -10.99 3.66 17.55
N VAL A 247 -11.70 3.88 16.43
CA VAL A 247 -11.78 5.20 15.78
C VAL A 247 -12.61 6.15 16.64
N GLY A 248 -11.99 7.24 17.08
CA GLY A 248 -12.59 8.21 18.00
C GLY A 248 -12.46 7.85 19.47
N ALA A 249 -12.01 6.64 19.80
CA ALA A 249 -11.66 6.30 21.17
C ALA A 249 -10.43 7.10 21.61
N LYS A 250 -10.52 7.71 22.80
CA LYS A 250 -9.41 8.50 23.34
C LYS A 250 -8.21 7.59 23.62
N PRO A 251 -7.05 7.83 23.00
CA PRO A 251 -5.85 7.07 23.32
C PRO A 251 -5.42 7.37 24.76
N THR A 252 -4.83 6.38 25.41
CA THR A 252 -4.06 6.61 26.63
C THR A 252 -2.84 7.47 26.30
N LYS A 253 -2.20 8.03 27.32
CA LYS A 253 -0.92 8.72 27.13
C LYS A 253 0.12 7.71 26.61
N LEU A 254 0.55 7.87 25.36
CA LEU A 254 1.53 7.00 24.71
C LEU A 254 2.96 7.54 24.91
N ARG A 255 3.91 6.62 24.94
CA ARG A 255 5.32 6.89 24.78
C ARG A 255 5.70 6.63 23.34
N ILE A 256 6.02 7.69 22.59
CA ILE A 256 6.27 7.64 21.15
C ILE A 256 7.74 7.93 20.87
N ALA A 257 8.44 6.95 20.31
CA ALA A 257 9.78 7.17 19.78
C ALA A 257 9.68 7.82 18.40
N TRP A 258 10.60 8.69 18.05
CA TRP A 258 10.64 9.29 16.72
C TRP A 258 12.07 9.46 16.20
N THR A 259 12.22 9.38 14.89
CA THR A 259 13.48 9.69 14.21
C THR A 259 13.23 10.20 12.79
N THR A 260 14.13 11.06 12.30
CA THR A 260 14.25 11.41 10.88
C THR A 260 15.50 10.80 10.25
N ARG A 261 16.29 10.07 11.03
CA ARG A 261 17.56 9.47 10.58
C ARG A 261 17.34 8.00 10.28
N PRO A 262 17.41 7.57 9.00
CA PRO A 262 17.29 6.16 8.65
C PRO A 262 18.55 5.39 9.04
N ALA A 263 18.40 4.11 9.38
CA ALA A 263 19.53 3.22 9.69
C ALA A 263 20.50 3.06 8.49
N SER A 264 20.01 3.28 7.26
CA SER A 264 20.80 3.28 6.03
C SER A 264 21.81 4.43 5.91
N GLY A 265 21.68 5.48 6.73
CA GLY A 265 22.44 6.73 6.56
C GLY A 265 22.03 7.56 5.32
N ALA A 266 20.97 7.16 4.59
CA ALA A 266 20.47 7.91 3.45
C ALA A 266 20.06 9.34 3.85
N LYS A 267 20.26 10.29 2.95
CA LYS A 267 19.80 11.67 3.16
C LYS A 267 18.27 11.71 3.15
N VAL A 268 17.72 12.45 4.08
CA VAL A 268 16.28 12.75 4.14
C VAL A 268 16.04 14.19 3.68
N ASP A 269 15.01 14.39 2.87
CA ASP A 269 14.60 15.71 2.40
C ASP A 269 14.09 16.58 3.57
N ASP A 270 14.41 17.86 3.56
CA ASP A 270 14.06 18.82 4.61
C ASP A 270 12.54 18.89 4.86
N GLU A 271 11.71 18.73 3.82
CA GLU A 271 10.25 18.70 3.96
C GLU A 271 9.77 17.43 4.66
N CYS A 272 10.45 16.28 4.46
CA CYS A 272 10.15 15.04 5.17
C CYS A 272 10.55 15.12 6.66
N GLU A 273 11.71 15.72 6.96
CA GLU A 273 12.12 16.01 8.36
C GLU A 273 11.14 16.97 9.04
N LYS A 274 10.77 18.05 8.36
CA LYS A 274 9.83 19.03 8.84
C LYS A 274 8.47 18.42 9.17
N ALA A 275 7.95 17.55 8.30
CA ALA A 275 6.70 16.83 8.50
C ALA A 275 6.70 16.04 9.82
N VAL A 276 7.78 15.33 10.11
CA VAL A 276 7.93 14.58 11.37
C VAL A 276 8.03 15.54 12.57
N ARG A 277 8.88 16.56 12.50
CA ARG A 277 9.05 17.53 13.62
C ARG A 277 7.77 18.30 13.95
N GLU A 278 6.96 18.66 12.95
CA GLU A 278 5.64 19.25 13.16
C GLU A 278 4.67 18.26 13.81
N THR A 279 4.72 16.99 13.39
CA THR A 279 3.90 15.94 13.99
C THR A 279 4.32 15.63 15.42
N VAL A 280 5.61 15.66 15.74
CA VAL A 280 6.14 15.54 17.12
C VAL A 280 5.51 16.61 18.01
N ARG A 281 5.56 17.90 17.61
CA ARG A 281 4.95 19.01 18.39
C ARG A 281 3.45 18.81 18.57
N LEU A 282 2.74 18.42 17.51
CA LEU A 282 1.31 18.12 17.58
C LEU A 282 1.00 17.01 18.59
N LEU A 283 1.82 15.95 18.62
CA LEU A 283 1.63 14.84 19.56
C LEU A 283 1.95 15.22 21.00
N GLU A 284 2.94 16.11 21.23
CA GLU A 284 3.22 16.71 22.55
C GLU A 284 2.02 17.56 23.03
N ASP A 285 1.47 18.41 22.17
CA ASP A 285 0.27 19.21 22.44
C ASP A 285 -0.96 18.34 22.76
N LEU A 286 -1.05 17.16 22.15
CA LEU A 286 -2.09 16.16 22.41
C LEU A 286 -1.83 15.34 23.69
N GLY A 287 -0.72 15.56 24.38
CA GLY A 287 -0.41 15.02 25.71
C GLY A 287 0.40 13.72 25.71
N HIS A 288 0.97 13.30 24.58
CA HIS A 288 1.87 12.15 24.49
C HIS A 288 3.29 12.49 24.97
N THR A 289 4.08 11.45 25.24
CA THR A 289 5.50 11.59 25.58
C THR A 289 6.35 11.23 24.39
N LEU A 290 7.14 12.19 23.89
CA LEU A 290 8.00 12.02 22.70
C LEU A 290 9.46 11.79 23.13
N VAL A 291 10.15 10.85 22.45
CA VAL A 291 11.57 10.57 22.65
C VAL A 291 12.25 10.38 21.30
N GLU A 292 13.37 11.07 21.06
CA GLU A 292 14.17 10.85 19.85
C GLU A 292 14.99 9.56 20.03
N ASP A 293 14.52 8.46 19.46
CA ASP A 293 15.14 7.13 19.53
C ASP A 293 14.69 6.26 18.35
N ALA A 294 15.45 5.20 18.05
CA ALA A 294 15.18 4.24 17.00
C ALA A 294 15.78 2.87 17.31
N PRO A 295 15.21 1.76 16.80
CA PRO A 295 15.80 0.44 16.96
C PRO A 295 17.16 0.38 16.26
N ARG A 296 18.11 -0.37 16.88
CA ARG A 296 19.45 -0.57 16.36
C ARG A 296 19.53 -1.95 15.71
N PHE A 297 19.97 -1.98 14.47
CA PHE A 297 20.23 -3.22 13.70
C PHE A 297 21.26 -2.91 12.60
N ASP A 298 21.90 -3.95 12.07
CA ASP A 298 22.83 -3.83 10.97
C ASP A 298 22.07 -3.65 9.66
N TRP A 299 22.14 -2.45 9.09
CA TRP A 299 21.43 -2.11 7.86
C TRP A 299 21.96 -2.86 6.63
N ASP A 300 23.28 -3.02 6.50
CA ASP A 300 23.85 -3.65 5.31
C ASP A 300 23.48 -5.13 5.29
N ALA A 301 23.63 -5.82 6.41
CA ALA A 301 23.18 -7.20 6.54
C ALA A 301 21.67 -7.34 6.37
N PHE A 302 20.86 -6.39 6.87
CA PHE A 302 19.42 -6.34 6.64
C PHE A 302 19.09 -6.22 5.16
N LEU A 303 19.75 -5.30 4.45
CA LEU A 303 19.54 -5.07 3.03
C LEU A 303 19.89 -6.28 2.18
N ASP A 304 21.04 -6.93 2.46
CA ASP A 304 21.48 -8.14 1.77
C ASP A 304 20.43 -9.27 1.91
N ASN A 305 19.85 -9.43 3.09
CA ASN A 305 18.82 -10.47 3.31
C ASN A 305 17.50 -10.15 2.61
N VAL A 306 17.04 -8.89 2.66
CA VAL A 306 15.87 -8.44 1.94
C VAL A 306 16.08 -8.61 0.43
N HIS A 307 17.28 -8.34 -0.08
CA HIS A 307 17.65 -8.55 -1.47
C HIS A 307 17.52 -10.02 -1.92
N VAL A 308 18.05 -10.97 -1.13
CA VAL A 308 17.91 -12.41 -1.42
C VAL A 308 16.44 -12.82 -1.51
N ILE A 309 15.60 -12.35 -0.58
CA ILE A 309 14.17 -12.69 -0.58
C ILE A 309 13.47 -12.10 -1.82
N TRP A 310 13.69 -10.82 -2.14
CA TRP A 310 13.07 -10.16 -3.28
C TRP A 310 13.48 -10.75 -4.62
N THR A 311 14.78 -11.00 -4.82
CA THR A 311 15.29 -11.56 -6.08
C THR A 311 14.89 -13.02 -6.23
N GLY A 312 14.92 -13.81 -5.16
CA GLY A 312 14.45 -15.19 -5.15
C GLY A 312 12.94 -15.29 -5.45
N PHE A 313 12.13 -14.42 -4.85
CA PHE A 313 10.69 -14.35 -5.12
C PHE A 313 10.39 -13.89 -6.55
N THR A 314 11.14 -12.92 -7.07
CA THR A 314 11.05 -12.50 -8.49
C THR A 314 11.32 -13.68 -9.41
N ALA A 315 12.36 -14.47 -9.14
CA ALA A 315 12.69 -15.64 -9.95
C ALA A 315 11.55 -16.67 -9.95
N THR A 316 10.99 -16.97 -8.77
CA THR A 316 9.86 -17.90 -8.63
C THR A 316 8.61 -17.40 -9.34
N SER A 317 8.31 -16.10 -9.22
CA SER A 317 7.14 -15.47 -9.87
C SER A 317 7.26 -15.51 -11.39
N VAL A 318 8.43 -15.18 -11.92
CA VAL A 318 8.71 -15.23 -13.37
C VAL A 318 8.58 -16.66 -13.90
N ASP A 319 9.17 -17.66 -13.21
CA ASP A 319 9.03 -19.08 -13.61
C ASP A 319 7.58 -19.54 -13.57
N GLY A 320 6.82 -19.16 -12.54
CA GLY A 320 5.41 -19.50 -12.39
C GLY A 320 4.56 -18.97 -13.55
N VAL A 321 4.70 -17.68 -13.86
CA VAL A 321 4.01 -17.03 -14.98
C VAL A 321 4.43 -17.62 -16.31
N ALA A 322 5.73 -17.84 -16.52
CA ALA A 322 6.27 -18.46 -17.74
C ALA A 322 5.68 -19.84 -17.99
N SER A 323 5.61 -20.67 -16.94
CA SER A 323 5.02 -22.00 -16.98
C SER A 323 3.51 -21.96 -17.26
N ALA A 324 2.77 -21.10 -16.56
CA ALA A 324 1.32 -20.99 -16.71
C ALA A 324 0.88 -20.54 -18.11
N LEU A 325 1.68 -19.69 -18.77
CA LEU A 325 1.38 -19.12 -20.06
C LEU A 325 2.15 -19.76 -21.23
N GLY A 326 3.03 -20.74 -20.96
CA GLY A 326 3.87 -21.38 -21.99
C GLY A 326 4.83 -20.39 -22.66
N ARG A 327 5.34 -19.39 -21.93
CA ARG A 327 6.22 -18.32 -22.44
C ARG A 327 7.63 -18.49 -21.89
N LYS A 328 8.63 -18.01 -22.66
CA LYS A 328 10.03 -18.01 -22.23
C LYS A 328 10.39 -16.62 -21.71
N PRO A 329 10.90 -16.48 -20.44
CA PRO A 329 11.39 -15.21 -19.92
C PRO A 329 12.60 -14.71 -20.72
N GLY A 330 12.66 -13.40 -20.93
CA GLY A 330 13.78 -12.78 -21.63
C GLY A 330 13.62 -11.26 -21.81
N PRO A 331 14.59 -10.59 -22.45
CA PRO A 331 14.62 -9.13 -22.59
C PRO A 331 13.46 -8.55 -23.41
N ASP A 332 12.77 -9.37 -24.20
CA ASP A 332 11.61 -8.94 -24.99
C ASP A 332 10.34 -8.77 -24.15
N ASN A 333 10.26 -9.45 -22.98
CA ASN A 333 9.06 -9.47 -22.15
C ASN A 333 9.28 -9.22 -20.65
N LEU A 334 10.52 -8.97 -20.24
CA LEU A 334 10.89 -8.46 -18.91
C LEU A 334 11.62 -7.13 -19.03
N GLU A 335 11.43 -6.24 -18.09
CA GLU A 335 12.26 -5.04 -17.94
C GLU A 335 13.65 -5.42 -17.47
N ALA A 336 14.66 -4.59 -17.79
CA ALA A 336 16.08 -4.96 -17.61
C ALA A 336 16.43 -5.34 -16.16
N VAL A 337 15.91 -4.61 -15.18
CA VAL A 337 16.14 -4.88 -13.76
C VAL A 337 15.39 -6.15 -13.30
N THR A 338 14.17 -6.36 -13.77
CA THR A 338 13.43 -7.59 -13.49
C THR A 338 14.18 -8.80 -14.01
N LEU A 339 14.74 -8.71 -15.21
CA LEU A 339 15.56 -9.77 -15.80
C LEU A 339 16.82 -10.02 -14.95
N ALA A 340 17.51 -8.95 -14.53
CA ALA A 340 18.69 -9.08 -13.65
C ALA A 340 18.35 -9.76 -12.31
N CYS A 341 17.21 -9.38 -11.68
CA CYS A 341 16.71 -10.01 -10.45
C CYS A 341 16.34 -11.49 -10.68
N TYR A 342 15.70 -11.80 -11.81
CA TYR A 342 15.36 -13.16 -12.21
C TYR A 342 16.61 -14.03 -12.36
N GLU A 343 17.60 -13.56 -13.13
CA GLU A 343 18.83 -14.29 -13.37
C GLU A 343 19.69 -14.48 -12.10
N GLU A 344 19.68 -13.49 -11.21
CA GLU A 344 20.37 -13.58 -9.93
C GLU A 344 19.66 -14.56 -8.97
N GLY A 345 18.33 -14.43 -8.80
CA GLY A 345 17.54 -15.28 -7.93
C GLY A 345 17.60 -16.76 -8.30
N LYS A 346 17.75 -17.08 -9.59
CA LYS A 346 17.95 -18.47 -10.07
C LYS A 346 19.26 -19.11 -9.60
N ARG A 347 20.24 -18.33 -9.13
CA ARG A 347 21.55 -18.83 -8.67
C ARG A 347 21.59 -19.14 -7.20
N TYR A 348 20.59 -18.67 -6.42
CA TYR A 348 20.55 -18.91 -4.98
C TYR A 348 20.30 -20.39 -4.65
N LYS A 349 20.94 -20.82 -3.59
CA LYS A 349 20.71 -22.14 -2.96
C LYS A 349 19.75 -22.01 -1.79
N ALA A 350 19.15 -23.10 -1.38
CA ALA A 350 18.26 -23.11 -0.21
C ALA A 350 18.93 -22.52 1.05
N VAL A 351 20.25 -22.71 1.24
CA VAL A 351 20.99 -22.16 2.37
C VAL A 351 21.01 -20.64 2.37
N ASP A 352 21.04 -19.98 1.20
CA ASP A 352 21.06 -18.52 1.10
C ASP A 352 19.72 -17.94 1.61
N LEU A 353 18.59 -18.54 1.20
CA LEU A 353 17.28 -18.18 1.71
C LEU A 353 17.13 -18.45 3.21
N LEU A 354 17.56 -19.61 3.70
CA LEU A 354 17.47 -19.93 5.12
C LEU A 354 18.30 -18.97 5.99
N ASN A 355 19.48 -18.55 5.52
CA ASN A 355 20.29 -17.53 6.19
C ASN A 355 19.59 -16.18 6.21
N ALA A 356 18.97 -15.76 5.09
CA ALA A 356 18.22 -14.53 5.01
C ALA A 356 17.05 -14.51 6.00
N LEU A 357 16.28 -15.59 6.09
CA LEU A 357 15.19 -15.74 7.06
C LEU A 357 15.68 -15.73 8.51
N ALA A 358 16.79 -16.42 8.80
CA ALA A 358 17.40 -16.42 10.13
C ALA A 358 17.84 -15.03 10.56
N HIS A 359 18.44 -14.25 9.66
CA HIS A 359 18.81 -12.85 9.94
C HIS A 359 17.58 -11.97 10.14
N GLY A 360 16.53 -12.13 9.32
CA GLY A 360 15.25 -11.43 9.50
C GLY A 360 14.65 -11.66 10.91
N ASN A 361 14.80 -12.89 11.47
CA ASN A 361 14.42 -13.16 12.85
C ASN A 361 15.29 -12.40 13.87
N VAL A 362 16.60 -12.25 13.65
CA VAL A 362 17.48 -11.43 14.52
C VAL A 362 16.98 -9.98 14.55
N VAL A 363 16.74 -9.38 13.39
CA VAL A 363 16.21 -8.01 13.28
C VAL A 363 14.84 -7.89 13.97
N SER A 364 13.95 -8.87 13.76
CA SER A 364 12.63 -8.88 14.39
C SER A 364 12.69 -8.86 15.92
N ARG A 365 13.64 -9.59 16.51
CA ARG A 365 13.86 -9.60 17.97
C ARG A 365 14.46 -8.29 18.48
N GLN A 366 15.39 -7.69 17.75
CA GLN A 366 15.96 -6.37 18.10
C GLN A 366 14.88 -5.28 18.09
N VAL A 367 14.03 -5.25 17.04
CA VAL A 367 12.94 -4.30 16.94
C VAL A 367 11.84 -4.60 17.95
N GLY A 368 11.52 -5.88 18.20
CA GLY A 368 10.58 -6.28 19.25
C GLY A 368 11.01 -5.77 20.63
N ALA A 369 12.29 -5.95 21.00
CA ALA A 369 12.85 -5.43 22.24
C ALA A 369 12.77 -3.91 22.37
N PHE A 370 12.96 -3.16 21.27
CA PHE A 370 12.76 -1.72 21.25
C PHE A 370 11.32 -1.33 21.62
N PHE A 371 10.32 -2.04 21.08
CA PHE A 371 8.93 -1.79 21.39
C PHE A 371 8.48 -2.20 22.80
N GLU A 372 9.32 -2.88 23.60
CA GLU A 372 9.04 -3.06 25.04
C GLU A 372 9.12 -1.73 25.81
N SER A 373 9.87 -0.75 25.31
CA SER A 373 10.08 0.55 25.94
C SER A 373 9.21 1.68 25.38
N VAL A 374 8.56 1.48 24.21
CA VAL A 374 7.75 2.49 23.52
C VAL A 374 6.47 1.84 22.97
N ASP A 375 5.42 2.64 22.81
CA ASP A 375 4.13 2.18 22.28
C ASP A 375 4.08 2.33 20.76
N VAL A 376 4.65 3.42 20.24
CA VAL A 376 4.62 3.79 18.81
C VAL A 376 5.97 4.33 18.38
N MET A 377 6.34 4.07 17.14
CA MET A 377 7.47 4.70 16.45
C MET A 377 6.96 5.61 15.35
N LEU A 378 7.48 6.84 15.28
CA LEU A 378 7.15 7.86 14.29
C LEU A 378 8.36 8.13 13.39
N THR A 379 8.18 8.10 12.06
CA THR A 379 9.23 8.38 11.07
C THR A 379 8.64 9.10 9.85
N PRO A 380 9.47 9.63 8.93
CA PRO A 380 9.01 9.86 7.57
C PRO A 380 8.51 8.54 6.97
N THR A 381 7.56 8.60 6.02
CA THR A 381 7.19 7.39 5.25
C THR A 381 8.28 7.08 4.22
N ILE A 382 8.74 8.08 3.49
CA ILE A 382 9.84 8.02 2.51
C ILE A 382 10.86 9.11 2.80
N ALA A 383 12.07 8.96 2.27
CA ALA A 383 13.16 9.90 2.54
C ALA A 383 13.12 11.15 1.64
N ALA A 384 12.29 11.18 0.62
CA ALA A 384 12.23 12.26 -0.37
C ALA A 384 10.78 12.64 -0.69
N LEU A 385 10.59 13.73 -1.42
CA LEU A 385 9.32 14.03 -2.07
C LEU A 385 9.00 12.96 -3.14
N PRO A 386 7.74 12.85 -3.61
CA PRO A 386 7.43 11.94 -4.71
C PRO A 386 8.41 12.11 -5.87
N ALA A 387 9.02 11.00 -6.31
CA ALA A 387 10.09 11.02 -7.31
C ALA A 387 9.60 11.61 -8.64
N PRO A 388 10.42 12.40 -9.35
CA PRO A 388 10.16 12.72 -10.75
C PRO A 388 9.99 11.43 -11.57
N LEU A 389 9.13 11.48 -12.59
CA LEU A 389 8.98 10.34 -13.52
C LEU A 389 10.30 10.04 -14.22
N GLY A 390 10.65 8.76 -14.35
CA GLY A 390 11.88 8.27 -14.97
C GLY A 390 13.10 8.23 -14.03
N GLU A 391 13.02 8.71 -12.80
CA GLU A 391 14.13 8.67 -11.85
C GLU A 391 14.46 7.23 -11.41
N LEU A 392 13.42 6.44 -11.12
CA LEU A 392 13.52 5.03 -10.74
C LEU A 392 13.06 4.14 -11.90
N ASP A 393 13.83 4.17 -13.00
CA ASP A 393 13.54 3.41 -14.21
C ASP A 393 13.97 1.94 -14.06
N GLN A 394 12.98 1.05 -13.97
CA GLN A 394 13.16 -0.40 -13.84
C GLN A 394 13.67 -1.05 -15.15
N ASP A 395 13.59 -0.35 -16.30
CA ASP A 395 14.18 -0.80 -17.56
C ASP A 395 15.59 -0.23 -17.81
N ARG A 396 16.23 0.37 -16.81
CA ARG A 396 17.62 0.88 -16.92
C ARG A 396 18.57 -0.27 -17.19
N LYS A 397 19.12 -0.29 -18.38
CA LYS A 397 20.06 -1.34 -18.83
C LYS A 397 21.41 -1.24 -18.11
N GLY A 398 22.00 -2.39 -17.80
CA GLY A 398 23.30 -2.49 -17.15
C GLY A 398 23.27 -2.32 -15.63
N MET A 399 22.11 -2.09 -15.04
CA MET A 399 21.95 -2.08 -13.58
C MET A 399 21.88 -3.51 -13.03
N THR A 400 22.64 -3.80 -12.00
CA THR A 400 22.56 -5.08 -11.28
C THR A 400 21.36 -5.10 -10.32
N ALA A 401 20.91 -6.29 -9.95
CA ALA A 401 19.81 -6.43 -9.00
C ALA A 401 20.15 -5.78 -7.63
N MET A 402 21.39 -5.90 -7.14
CA MET A 402 21.80 -5.28 -5.87
C MET A 402 21.86 -3.74 -5.96
N GLU A 403 22.34 -3.17 -7.06
CA GLU A 403 22.31 -1.70 -7.26
C GLU A 403 20.88 -1.18 -7.26
N TRP A 404 19.95 -1.91 -7.87
CA TRP A 404 18.52 -1.58 -7.82
C TRP A 404 17.98 -1.64 -6.39
N THR A 405 18.24 -2.71 -5.67
CA THR A 405 17.81 -2.86 -4.27
C THR A 405 18.30 -1.68 -3.41
N ARG A 406 19.57 -1.28 -3.57
CA ARG A 406 20.12 -0.13 -2.86
C ARG A 406 19.43 1.18 -3.24
N GLN A 407 19.14 1.39 -4.51
CA GLN A 407 18.45 2.59 -4.98
C GLN A 407 17.01 2.66 -4.44
N VAL A 408 16.26 1.55 -4.50
CA VAL A 408 14.90 1.44 -3.95
C VAL A 408 14.87 1.77 -2.47
N PHE A 409 15.74 1.14 -1.67
CA PHE A 409 15.71 1.33 -0.23
C PHE A 409 16.47 2.57 0.28
N ALA A 410 17.20 3.25 -0.58
CA ALA A 410 17.64 4.62 -0.30
C ALA A 410 16.48 5.62 -0.40
N TYR A 411 15.54 5.42 -1.34
CA TYR A 411 14.33 6.23 -1.47
C TYR A 411 13.30 5.99 -0.36
N CYS A 412 13.13 4.74 0.08
CA CYS A 412 12.16 4.37 1.12
C CYS A 412 12.82 3.60 2.29
N PRO A 413 13.76 4.20 3.05
CA PRO A 413 14.56 3.49 4.05
C PRO A 413 13.81 3.16 5.35
N PHE A 414 12.62 3.72 5.57
CA PHE A 414 11.87 3.56 6.81
C PHE A 414 10.80 2.47 6.75
N THR A 415 10.30 2.14 5.56
CA THR A 415 9.16 1.24 5.41
C THR A 415 9.53 -0.25 5.48
N PRO A 416 10.65 -0.75 4.90
CA PRO A 416 10.90 -2.19 4.76
C PRO A 416 11.17 -2.89 6.11
N LEU A 417 11.61 -2.16 7.12
CA LEU A 417 11.82 -2.68 8.46
C LEU A 417 10.56 -3.38 8.98
N PHE A 418 9.39 -2.74 8.84
CA PHE A 418 8.12 -3.26 9.35
C PHE A 418 7.51 -4.36 8.46
N ASN A 419 8.03 -4.57 7.24
CA ASN A 419 7.74 -5.77 6.45
C ASN A 419 8.51 -6.97 7.01
N THR A 420 9.81 -6.80 7.26
CA THR A 420 10.66 -7.86 7.82
C THR A 420 10.20 -8.26 9.22
N THR A 421 9.87 -7.32 10.07
CA THR A 421 9.48 -7.58 11.47
C THR A 421 7.99 -7.90 11.65
N GLY A 422 7.18 -7.66 10.63
CA GLY A 422 5.75 -7.98 10.60
C GLY A 422 4.82 -7.03 11.35
N GLN A 423 5.34 -5.98 11.99
CA GLN A 423 4.54 -5.02 12.77
C GLN A 423 3.61 -4.19 11.87
N PRO A 424 2.45 -3.77 12.39
CA PRO A 424 1.57 -2.86 11.68
C PRO A 424 2.21 -1.47 11.58
N ALA A 425 2.05 -0.81 10.44
CA ALA A 425 2.51 0.55 10.22
C ALA A 425 1.55 1.31 9.30
N MET A 426 1.34 2.59 9.58
CA MET A 426 0.37 3.42 8.86
C MET A 426 1.02 4.71 8.41
N SER A 427 0.85 5.08 7.13
CA SER A 427 1.19 6.40 6.61
C SER A 427 -0.02 7.32 6.69
N LEU A 428 0.18 8.54 7.21
CA LEU A 428 -0.85 9.56 7.37
C LEU A 428 -0.46 10.86 6.65
N PRO A 429 -1.39 11.56 5.96
CA PRO A 429 -1.11 12.76 5.18
C PRO A 429 -1.10 14.01 6.06
N LEU A 430 -0.07 14.16 6.89
CA LEU A 430 0.01 15.22 7.90
C LEU A 430 0.74 16.48 7.42
N HIS A 431 1.35 16.46 6.23
CA HIS A 431 2.09 17.61 5.73
C HIS A 431 2.01 17.74 4.20
N TRP A 432 2.18 18.97 3.71
CA TRP A 432 2.36 19.30 2.29
C TRP A 432 3.58 20.18 2.15
N SER A 433 4.43 19.88 1.20
CA SER A 433 5.61 20.67 0.87
C SER A 433 5.23 22.09 0.43
N ALA A 434 6.19 22.99 0.39
CA ALA A 434 5.98 24.33 -0.14
C ALA A 434 5.46 24.34 -1.59
N GLY A 435 5.79 23.30 -2.38
CA GLY A 435 5.27 23.08 -3.73
C GLY A 435 3.87 22.44 -3.78
N GLY A 436 3.21 22.20 -2.64
CA GLY A 436 1.87 21.63 -2.57
C GLY A 436 1.79 20.12 -2.74
N VAL A 437 2.92 19.41 -2.77
CA VAL A 437 2.98 17.96 -2.87
C VAL A 437 2.85 17.34 -1.48
N PRO A 438 2.04 16.27 -1.30
CA PRO A 438 1.86 15.62 -0.01
C PRO A 438 3.14 14.98 0.53
N VAL A 439 3.28 14.99 1.85
CA VAL A 439 4.35 14.31 2.59
C VAL A 439 3.71 13.48 3.71
N GLY A 440 3.81 12.18 3.60
CA GLY A 440 3.28 11.26 4.59
C GLY A 440 4.21 11.07 5.78
N VAL A 441 3.62 10.91 6.95
CA VAL A 441 4.32 10.55 8.18
C VAL A 441 3.89 9.14 8.59
N GLN A 442 4.85 8.28 8.91
CA GLN A 442 4.59 6.89 9.28
C GLN A 442 4.55 6.74 10.80
N ILE A 443 3.52 6.05 11.29
CA ILE A 443 3.45 5.52 12.65
C ILE A 443 3.44 4.01 12.61
N ALA A 444 4.20 3.36 13.49
CA ALA A 444 4.25 1.90 13.64
C ALA A 444 4.06 1.50 15.10
N ALA A 445 3.40 0.37 15.36
CA ALA A 445 3.13 -0.14 16.71
C ALA A 445 3.68 -1.57 16.89
N ARG A 446 3.48 -2.14 18.07
CA ARG A 446 3.82 -3.53 18.37
C ARG A 446 3.11 -4.47 17.40
N PHE A 447 3.69 -5.64 17.19
CA PHE A 447 3.05 -6.68 16.38
C PHE A 447 1.64 -7.00 16.91
N GLY A 448 0.64 -6.95 16.03
CA GLY A 448 -0.75 -7.21 16.37
C GLY A 448 -1.52 -6.02 16.95
N ASP A 449 -0.89 -4.85 17.14
CA ASP A 449 -1.52 -3.68 17.78
C ASP A 449 -1.95 -2.59 16.78
N GLU A 450 -2.73 -2.97 15.78
CA GLU A 450 -3.42 -2.01 14.90
C GLU A 450 -4.37 -1.10 15.67
N ALA A 451 -4.90 -1.57 16.79
CA ALA A 451 -5.83 -0.82 17.64
C ALA A 451 -5.23 0.50 18.13
N THR A 452 -3.99 0.48 18.60
CA THR A 452 -3.26 1.70 19.00
C THR A 452 -3.04 2.63 17.82
N LEU A 453 -2.72 2.10 16.61
CA LEU A 453 -2.58 2.92 15.41
C LEU A 453 -3.89 3.60 15.03
N PHE A 454 -5.03 2.91 15.07
CA PHE A 454 -6.32 3.52 14.74
C PHE A 454 -6.76 4.59 15.73
N ARG A 455 -6.52 4.40 17.04
CA ARG A 455 -6.79 5.45 18.06
C ARG A 455 -5.96 6.69 17.80
N LEU A 456 -4.64 6.51 17.61
CA LEU A 456 -3.71 7.62 17.38
C LEU A 456 -3.97 8.31 16.04
N ALA A 457 -4.18 7.55 14.96
CA ALA A 457 -4.50 8.09 13.64
C ALA A 457 -5.79 8.91 13.64
N SER A 458 -6.83 8.41 14.33
CA SER A 458 -8.10 9.14 14.48
C SER A 458 -7.92 10.45 15.26
N GLN A 459 -7.10 10.46 16.31
CA GLN A 459 -6.79 11.68 17.06
C GLN A 459 -6.05 12.69 16.17
N LEU A 460 -5.08 12.22 15.37
CA LEU A 460 -4.34 13.07 14.42
C LEU A 460 -5.24 13.59 13.30
N GLU A 461 -6.16 12.77 12.76
CA GLU A 461 -7.14 13.18 11.74
C GLU A 461 -8.06 14.28 12.26
N GLN A 462 -8.49 14.21 13.53
CA GLN A 462 -9.29 15.23 14.18
C GLN A 462 -8.50 16.52 14.43
N ALA A 463 -7.25 16.42 14.87
CA ALA A 463 -6.42 17.56 15.18
C ALA A 463 -5.89 18.31 13.94
N LYS A 464 -5.61 17.58 12.85
CA LYS A 464 -5.11 18.13 11.58
C LYS A 464 -5.85 17.49 10.39
N PRO A 465 -7.13 17.84 10.16
CA PRO A 465 -7.96 17.19 9.15
C PRO A 465 -7.48 17.46 7.72
N TRP A 466 -7.49 16.40 6.89
CA TRP A 466 -7.08 16.45 5.49
C TRP A 466 -8.21 16.21 4.49
N ALA A 467 -9.41 15.86 4.93
CA ALA A 467 -10.54 15.46 4.07
C ALA A 467 -10.92 16.49 3.00
N LYS A 468 -10.65 17.79 3.23
CA LYS A 468 -10.92 18.88 2.29
C LYS A 468 -9.78 19.17 1.31
N LYS A 469 -8.61 18.54 1.49
CA LYS A 469 -7.48 18.71 0.58
C LYS A 469 -7.72 17.90 -0.69
N ARG A 470 -7.68 18.55 -1.85
CA ARG A 470 -7.87 17.92 -3.16
C ARG A 470 -6.70 18.26 -4.09
N PRO A 471 -6.24 17.32 -4.90
CA PRO A 471 -5.20 17.58 -5.91
C PRO A 471 -5.75 18.45 -7.06
N PRO A 472 -4.87 19.10 -7.84
CA PRO A 472 -5.26 19.84 -9.07
C PRO A 472 -5.95 18.96 -10.12
N VAL A 473 -5.66 17.66 -10.16
CA VAL A 473 -6.36 16.70 -11.02
C VAL A 473 -7.33 15.90 -10.17
N HIS A 474 -8.60 16.30 -10.20
CA HIS A 474 -9.62 15.69 -9.36
C HIS A 474 -10.95 15.59 -10.11
N ALA A 475 -11.74 14.56 -9.85
CA ALA A 475 -13.01 14.30 -10.54
C ALA A 475 -14.04 15.43 -10.34
N ALA A 476 -13.99 16.15 -9.24
CA ALA A 476 -14.86 17.30 -8.95
C ALA A 476 -14.27 18.66 -9.40
N ALA A 477 -13.07 18.70 -10.00
CA ALA A 477 -12.45 19.94 -10.49
C ALA A 477 -12.96 20.35 -11.87
#